data_f052eae0b7bad05401defaa6afd05a54
#
_entry.id   f052eae0b7bad05401defaa6afd05a54
#
_cell.length_a   1.000
_cell.length_b   1.000
_cell.length_c   1.000
_cell.angle_alpha   90.00
_cell.angle_beta   90.00
_cell.angle_gamma   90.00
#
_symmetry.space_group_name_H-M   'P 1'
#
loop_
_entity.id
_entity.type
_entity.pdbx_description
1 polymer ?
#
loop_
_entity_poly.entity_id
_entity_poly.type
_entity_poly.pdbx_seq_one_letter_code
_entity_poly.pdbx_strand_id
1 'polypeptide(L)'
;MPNRKPSAADALFEIVEGQQGYFTAKQAAGVGFRLGSQAHHVKAGNWLRVERGIYRLARFPRSMEEQYVIYSLWSRNRAGKPVGVYSHETALSIHELSDANPSKLHMTVPPDFRRTASTPKVLVLHLAHLDAREIESRQGFAVTRAIRAVADVASLGHTDFAEQALREGTKRGVITHQQVLDLRRRGDHPEWFDRLLERHSR
;
A
#
# COMPACT_ATOMS: atom_id res chain seq x y z
N MET A 1 26.86 -5.14 31.48
CA MET A 1 25.39 -5.26 31.52
C MET A 1 25.02 -6.54 30.79
N PRO A 2 24.34 -7.52 31.39
CA PRO A 2 23.96 -8.75 30.68
C PRO A 2 22.97 -8.38 29.58
N ASN A 3 23.28 -8.78 28.36
CA ASN A 3 22.45 -8.60 27.15
C ASN A 3 21.20 -9.50 27.32
N ARG A 4 20.14 -8.98 27.91
CA ARG A 4 18.87 -9.70 28.10
C ARG A 4 18.27 -9.94 26.70
N LYS A 5 18.12 -11.19 26.28
CA LYS A 5 17.37 -11.51 25.08
C LYS A 5 16.04 -10.79 25.10
N PRO A 6 15.63 -10.08 24.02
CA PRO A 6 14.34 -9.40 23.97
C PRO A 6 13.22 -10.42 24.22
N SER A 7 12.22 -10.01 24.98
CA SER A 7 11.02 -10.84 25.18
C SER A 7 10.23 -10.96 23.87
N ALA A 8 9.35 -11.94 23.75
CA ALA A 8 8.44 -12.06 22.60
C ALA A 8 7.60 -10.77 22.41
N ALA A 9 7.28 -10.07 23.49
CA ALA A 9 6.56 -8.80 23.44
C ALA A 9 7.41 -7.68 22.86
N ASP A 10 8.69 -7.59 23.26
CA ASP A 10 9.62 -6.58 22.73
C ASP A 10 9.87 -6.82 21.23
N ALA A 11 10.12 -8.09 20.84
CA ALA A 11 10.31 -8.45 19.44
C ALA A 11 9.05 -8.24 18.58
N LEU A 12 7.85 -8.40 19.14
CA LEU A 12 6.61 -8.05 18.45
C LEU A 12 6.47 -6.52 18.31
N PHE A 13 6.88 -5.78 19.34
CA PHE A 13 6.81 -4.32 19.33
C PHE A 13 7.68 -3.73 18.21
N GLU A 14 8.90 -4.23 18.00
CA GLU A 14 9.78 -3.84 16.87
C GLU A 14 9.10 -4.04 15.51
N ILE A 15 8.36 -5.15 15.33
CA ILE A 15 7.61 -5.40 14.09
C ILE A 15 6.49 -4.38 13.91
N VAL A 16 5.71 -4.12 14.97
CA VAL A 16 4.51 -3.27 14.85
C VAL A 16 4.84 -1.78 14.76
N GLU A 17 6.00 -1.34 15.24
CA GLU A 17 6.46 0.04 14.98
C GLU A 17 6.51 0.35 13.50
N GLY A 18 7.08 -0.56 12.67
CA GLY A 18 7.11 -0.43 11.21
C GLY A 18 5.74 -0.64 10.53
N GLN A 19 4.72 -1.06 11.26
CA GLN A 19 3.39 -1.42 10.75
C GLN A 19 2.25 -0.72 11.49
N GLN A 20 2.50 0.45 12.08
CA GLN A 20 1.51 1.30 12.76
C GLN A 20 0.66 0.53 13.79
N GLY A 21 1.28 -0.39 14.53
CA GLY A 21 0.64 -1.19 15.56
C GLY A 21 -0.02 -2.50 15.06
N TYR A 22 -0.04 -2.77 13.76
CA TYR A 22 -0.66 -3.95 13.16
C TYR A 22 0.34 -5.08 12.96
N PHE A 23 -0.16 -6.31 13.01
CA PHE A 23 0.64 -7.51 12.77
C PHE A 23 -0.24 -8.71 12.39
N THR A 24 0.39 -9.72 11.85
CA THR A 24 -0.27 -10.99 11.51
C THR A 24 -0.03 -12.06 12.60
N ALA A 25 -0.93 -13.02 12.69
CA ALA A 25 -0.74 -14.19 13.56
C ALA A 25 0.60 -14.92 13.28
N LYS A 26 1.05 -14.93 12.00
CA LYS A 26 2.32 -15.53 11.58
C LYS A 26 3.52 -14.76 12.13
N GLN A 27 3.48 -13.44 12.12
CA GLN A 27 4.54 -12.59 12.69
C GLN A 27 4.63 -12.79 14.21
N ALA A 28 3.49 -12.78 14.92
CA ALA A 28 3.49 -13.07 16.36
C ALA A 28 4.08 -14.44 16.68
N ALA A 29 3.71 -15.47 15.91
CA ALA A 29 4.29 -16.81 16.08
C ALA A 29 5.81 -16.83 15.82
N GLY A 30 6.27 -16.06 14.81
CA GLY A 30 7.69 -15.95 14.46
C GLY A 30 8.56 -15.34 15.57
N VAL A 31 7.98 -14.52 16.45
CA VAL A 31 8.68 -13.92 17.60
C VAL A 31 8.43 -14.65 18.93
N GLY A 32 7.79 -15.81 18.88
CA GLY A 32 7.69 -16.69 20.04
C GLY A 32 6.31 -16.76 20.73
N PHE A 33 5.28 -16.07 20.20
CA PHE A 33 3.92 -16.30 20.70
C PHE A 33 3.40 -17.66 20.25
N ARG A 34 2.79 -18.38 21.18
CA ARG A 34 2.24 -19.72 20.88
C ARG A 34 1.14 -19.64 19.82
N LEU A 35 1.18 -20.53 18.84
CA LEU A 35 0.08 -20.69 17.87
C LEU A 35 -1.22 -20.99 18.64
N GLY A 36 -2.30 -20.28 18.30
CA GLY A 36 -3.59 -20.44 18.99
C GLY A 36 -3.79 -19.52 20.21
N SER A 37 -2.74 -18.83 20.71
CA SER A 37 -2.89 -17.92 21.86
C SER A 37 -3.57 -16.59 21.53
N GLN A 38 -3.88 -16.33 20.26
CA GLN A 38 -4.46 -15.05 19.82
C GLN A 38 -5.78 -14.73 20.52
N ALA A 39 -6.66 -15.75 20.70
CA ALA A 39 -7.93 -15.58 21.40
C ALA A 39 -7.72 -15.16 22.87
N HIS A 40 -6.71 -15.73 23.54
CA HIS A 40 -6.34 -15.34 24.91
C HIS A 40 -5.91 -13.87 24.97
N HIS A 41 -5.00 -13.43 24.08
CA HIS A 41 -4.53 -12.05 24.08
C HIS A 41 -5.64 -11.04 23.72
N VAL A 42 -6.57 -11.42 22.84
CA VAL A 42 -7.76 -10.60 22.54
C VAL A 42 -8.68 -10.51 23.76
N LYS A 43 -8.97 -11.64 24.42
CA LYS A 43 -9.80 -11.65 25.64
C LYS A 43 -9.17 -10.86 26.79
N ALA A 44 -7.84 -10.90 26.91
CA ALA A 44 -7.09 -10.13 27.91
C ALA A 44 -6.98 -8.61 27.56
N GLY A 45 -7.51 -8.16 26.41
CA GLY A 45 -7.45 -6.76 25.99
C GLY A 45 -6.07 -6.28 25.52
N ASN A 46 -5.10 -7.18 25.35
CA ASN A 46 -3.76 -6.84 24.85
C ASN A 46 -3.75 -6.62 23.34
N TRP A 47 -4.56 -7.39 22.61
CA TRP A 47 -4.69 -7.35 21.15
C TRP A 47 -6.12 -7.08 20.74
N LEU A 48 -6.27 -6.37 19.64
CA LEU A 48 -7.55 -6.19 18.95
C LEU A 48 -7.52 -7.02 17.66
N ARG A 49 -8.53 -7.84 17.44
CA ARG A 49 -8.70 -8.53 16.16
C ARG A 49 -9.33 -7.56 15.17
N VAL A 50 -8.65 -7.33 14.04
CA VAL A 50 -9.09 -6.36 13.03
C VAL A 50 -9.67 -7.09 11.81
N GLU A 51 -8.92 -8.09 11.32
CA GLU A 51 -9.32 -8.93 10.20
C GLU A 51 -8.91 -10.39 10.49
N ARG A 52 -9.29 -11.31 9.63
CA ARG A 52 -8.88 -12.71 9.77
C ARG A 52 -7.35 -12.86 9.75
N GLY A 53 -6.78 -13.19 10.91
CA GLY A 53 -5.33 -13.35 11.08
C GLY A 53 -4.53 -12.06 11.09
N ILE A 54 -5.20 -10.92 11.23
CA ILE A 54 -4.58 -9.59 11.41
C ILE A 54 -5.06 -9.00 12.74
N TYR A 55 -4.13 -8.53 13.52
CA TYR A 55 -4.32 -8.00 14.85
C TYR A 55 -3.62 -6.66 14.99
N ARG A 56 -4.00 -5.91 16.02
CA ARG A 56 -3.38 -4.65 16.43
C ARG A 56 -3.07 -4.71 17.91
N LEU A 57 -1.94 -4.13 18.33
CA LEU A 57 -1.70 -3.89 19.76
C LEU A 57 -2.71 -2.86 20.27
N ALA A 58 -3.43 -3.20 21.36
CA ALA A 58 -4.54 -2.39 21.85
C ALA A 58 -4.10 -0.96 22.25
N ARG A 59 -2.88 -0.82 22.81
CA ARG A 59 -2.33 0.46 23.29
C ARG A 59 -1.50 1.22 22.25
N PHE A 60 -1.36 0.72 21.02
CA PHE A 60 -0.62 1.45 19.99
C PHE A 60 -1.46 2.66 19.51
N PRO A 61 -0.87 3.83 19.25
CA PRO A 61 -1.60 4.98 18.71
C PRO A 61 -2.33 4.67 17.41
N ARG A 62 -3.46 5.31 17.17
CA ARG A 62 -4.17 5.22 15.89
C ARG A 62 -3.57 6.19 14.87
N SER A 63 -3.67 5.83 13.60
CA SER A 63 -3.23 6.64 12.47
C SER A 63 -4.35 6.77 11.44
N MET A 64 -4.32 7.83 10.65
CA MET A 64 -5.26 8.02 9.53
C MET A 64 -5.03 7.01 8.40
N GLU A 65 -3.84 6.42 8.34
CA GLU A 65 -3.42 5.48 7.30
C GLU A 65 -3.64 4.00 7.68
N GLU A 66 -4.24 3.74 8.85
CA GLU A 66 -4.38 2.37 9.38
C GLU A 66 -5.04 1.39 8.40
N GLN A 67 -6.00 1.85 7.59
CA GLN A 67 -6.64 1.03 6.57
C GLN A 67 -5.64 0.52 5.51
N TYR A 68 -4.65 1.33 5.16
CA TYR A 68 -3.64 0.92 4.18
C TYR A 68 -2.73 -0.18 4.74
N VAL A 69 -2.39 -0.11 6.02
CA VAL A 69 -1.61 -1.18 6.67
C VAL A 69 -2.40 -2.47 6.76
N ILE A 70 -3.68 -2.41 7.14
CA ILE A 70 -4.56 -3.58 7.27
C ILE A 70 -4.61 -4.36 5.95
N TYR A 71 -4.91 -3.69 4.84
CA TYR A 71 -5.05 -4.36 3.55
C TYR A 71 -3.71 -4.66 2.87
N SER A 72 -2.64 -3.95 3.20
CA SER A 72 -1.28 -4.37 2.88
C SER A 72 -0.98 -5.74 3.52
N LEU A 73 -1.20 -5.89 4.83
CA LEU A 73 -1.05 -7.16 5.53
C LEU A 73 -2.03 -8.24 5.02
N TRP A 74 -3.23 -7.86 4.56
CA TRP A 74 -4.15 -8.80 3.92
C TRP A 74 -3.55 -9.34 2.62
N SER A 75 -2.84 -8.56 1.83
CA SER A 75 -2.27 -8.94 0.53
C SER A 75 -1.07 -9.90 0.64
N ARG A 76 -0.68 -10.33 1.84
CA ARG A 76 0.51 -11.16 2.06
C ARG A 76 0.47 -12.48 1.27
N ASN A 77 1.59 -12.85 0.71
CA ASN A 77 1.81 -14.12 0.04
C ASN A 77 1.98 -15.30 1.03
N ARG A 78 2.25 -16.50 0.54
CA ARG A 78 2.48 -17.70 1.39
C ARG A 78 3.66 -17.53 2.35
N ALA A 79 4.70 -16.78 1.98
CA ALA A 79 5.82 -16.47 2.88
C ALA A 79 5.42 -15.50 4.01
N GLY A 80 4.30 -14.81 3.88
CA GLY A 80 3.82 -13.81 4.85
C GLY A 80 4.23 -12.38 4.48
N LYS A 81 4.87 -12.17 3.33
CA LYS A 81 5.27 -10.86 2.83
C LYS A 81 4.10 -10.19 2.12
N PRO A 82 3.71 -8.95 2.49
CA PRO A 82 2.78 -8.14 1.70
C PRO A 82 3.28 -7.96 0.28
N VAL A 83 2.41 -8.12 -0.70
CA VAL A 83 2.75 -7.99 -2.13
C VAL A 83 1.87 -6.99 -2.86
N GLY A 84 0.79 -6.53 -2.22
CA GLY A 84 -0.09 -5.50 -2.77
C GLY A 84 0.54 -4.11 -2.63
N VAL A 85 0.44 -3.33 -3.69
CA VAL A 85 0.92 -1.95 -3.78
C VAL A 85 -0.28 -1.07 -4.11
N TYR A 86 -0.59 -0.07 -3.30
CA TYR A 86 -1.67 0.87 -3.61
C TYR A 86 -1.37 1.61 -4.91
N SER A 87 -2.39 1.76 -5.77
CA SER A 87 -2.22 2.24 -7.14
C SER A 87 -3.45 3.04 -7.59
N HIS A 88 -3.45 3.55 -8.81
CA HIS A 88 -4.56 4.28 -9.42
C HIS A 88 -5.04 5.44 -8.53
N GLU A 89 -6.37 5.64 -8.40
CA GLU A 89 -6.94 6.74 -7.62
C GLU A 89 -6.52 6.71 -6.14
N THR A 90 -6.36 5.52 -5.56
CA THR A 90 -5.89 5.41 -4.18
C THR A 90 -4.47 5.95 -4.01
N ALA A 91 -3.58 5.68 -4.97
CA ALA A 91 -2.24 6.25 -4.94
C ALA A 91 -2.25 7.76 -5.15
N LEU A 92 -3.11 8.28 -6.04
CA LEU A 92 -3.29 9.73 -6.21
C LEU A 92 -3.77 10.39 -4.92
N SER A 93 -4.71 9.78 -4.21
CA SER A 93 -5.18 10.25 -2.91
C SER A 93 -4.07 10.22 -1.84
N ILE A 94 -3.28 9.14 -1.77
CA ILE A 94 -2.14 9.04 -0.83
C ILE A 94 -1.07 10.09 -1.12
N HIS A 95 -0.85 10.45 -2.38
CA HIS A 95 0.08 11.51 -2.78
C HIS A 95 -0.54 12.91 -2.74
N GLU A 96 -1.84 13.02 -2.44
CA GLU A 96 -2.61 14.28 -2.42
C GLU A 96 -2.51 15.04 -3.77
N LEU A 97 -2.63 14.31 -4.88
CA LEU A 97 -2.44 14.86 -6.23
C LEU A 97 -3.75 15.13 -6.97
N SER A 98 -4.87 14.70 -6.44
CA SER A 98 -6.19 14.94 -7.02
C SER A 98 -7.26 14.92 -5.96
N ASP A 99 -8.44 15.43 -6.30
CA ASP A 99 -9.65 15.35 -5.46
C ASP A 99 -10.28 13.94 -5.46
N ALA A 100 -9.55 12.94 -6.00
CA ALA A 100 -10.00 11.56 -6.01
C ALA A 100 -10.23 11.09 -4.57
N ASN A 101 -11.49 10.77 -4.27
CA ASN A 101 -11.90 10.13 -3.02
C ASN A 101 -12.55 8.80 -3.36
N PRO A 102 -11.75 7.78 -3.71
CA PRO A 102 -12.27 6.53 -4.19
C PRO A 102 -13.07 5.82 -3.09
N SER A 103 -14.29 5.37 -3.42
CA SER A 103 -15.12 4.56 -2.50
C SER A 103 -14.52 3.17 -2.22
N LYS A 104 -13.52 2.77 -2.99
CA LYS A 104 -12.76 1.52 -2.85
C LYS A 104 -11.27 1.81 -2.93
N LEU A 105 -10.48 0.93 -2.32
CA LEU A 105 -9.02 0.99 -2.35
C LEU A 105 -8.49 0.19 -3.53
N HIS A 106 -7.83 0.86 -4.46
CA HIS A 106 -7.18 0.26 -5.61
C HIS A 106 -5.79 -0.25 -5.24
N MET A 107 -5.52 -1.50 -5.56
CA MET A 107 -4.26 -2.18 -5.21
C MET A 107 -3.79 -3.03 -6.38
N THR A 108 -2.56 -2.82 -6.82
CA THR A 108 -1.91 -3.68 -7.79
C THR A 108 -1.22 -4.85 -7.08
N VAL A 109 -1.46 -6.06 -7.56
CA VAL A 109 -0.86 -7.30 -7.07
C VAL A 109 -0.23 -8.06 -8.23
N PRO A 110 0.79 -8.92 -7.99
CA PRO A 110 1.39 -9.74 -9.04
C PRO A 110 0.34 -10.61 -9.76
N PRO A 111 0.51 -10.93 -11.04
CA PRO A 111 -0.45 -11.74 -11.83
C PRO A 111 -0.71 -13.13 -11.27
N ASP A 112 0.26 -13.70 -10.56
CA ASP A 112 0.18 -14.99 -9.88
C ASP A 112 -0.41 -14.91 -8.47
N PHE A 113 -0.82 -13.73 -8.01
CA PHE A 113 -1.42 -13.55 -6.69
C PHE A 113 -2.66 -14.42 -6.52
N ARG A 114 -2.67 -15.25 -5.48
CA ARG A 114 -3.78 -16.14 -5.14
C ARG A 114 -4.03 -16.12 -3.65
N ARG A 115 -5.30 -15.99 -3.30
CA ARG A 115 -5.76 -16.12 -1.90
C ARG A 115 -6.99 -17.02 -1.82
N THR A 116 -7.02 -17.82 -0.76
CA THR A 116 -8.17 -18.68 -0.44
C THR A 116 -9.34 -17.86 0.14
N ALA A 117 -9.03 -16.77 0.87
CA ALA A 117 -10.04 -15.86 1.39
C ALA A 117 -10.59 -14.95 0.27
N SER A 118 -11.88 -14.67 0.31
CA SER A 118 -12.50 -13.71 -0.60
C SER A 118 -11.83 -12.33 -0.51
N THR A 119 -11.78 -11.63 -1.62
CA THR A 119 -11.31 -10.25 -1.66
C THR A 119 -12.26 -9.36 -0.85
N PRO A 120 -11.75 -8.55 0.10
CA PRO A 120 -12.57 -7.56 0.80
C PRO A 120 -13.31 -6.65 -0.17
N LYS A 121 -14.58 -6.37 0.10
CA LYS A 121 -15.44 -5.55 -0.78
C LYS A 121 -14.89 -4.13 -1.03
N VAL A 122 -14.07 -3.63 -0.13
CA VAL A 122 -13.41 -2.33 -0.23
C VAL A 122 -12.25 -2.34 -1.21
N LEU A 123 -11.71 -3.50 -1.61
CA LEU A 123 -10.56 -3.59 -2.51
C LEU A 123 -11.00 -3.79 -3.97
N VAL A 124 -10.32 -3.07 -4.86
CA VAL A 124 -10.22 -3.36 -6.29
C VAL A 124 -8.80 -3.83 -6.57
N LEU A 125 -8.66 -5.05 -7.07
CA LEU A 125 -7.35 -5.62 -7.40
C LEU A 125 -7.06 -5.48 -8.89
N HIS A 126 -5.87 -4.95 -9.20
CA HIS A 126 -5.30 -4.88 -10.53
C HIS A 126 -4.15 -5.88 -10.62
N LEU A 127 -4.11 -6.67 -11.69
CA LEU A 127 -3.07 -7.68 -11.89
C LEU A 127 -2.00 -7.10 -12.81
N ALA A 128 -0.81 -6.80 -12.28
CA ALA A 128 0.32 -6.32 -13.09
C ALA A 128 1.66 -6.59 -12.38
N HIS A 129 2.73 -6.63 -13.16
CA HIS A 129 4.08 -6.53 -12.63
C HIS A 129 4.44 -5.06 -12.40
N LEU A 130 5.06 -4.77 -11.27
CA LEU A 130 5.60 -3.46 -10.94
C LEU A 130 7.12 -3.59 -10.74
N ASP A 131 7.86 -2.72 -11.40
CA ASP A 131 9.29 -2.57 -11.13
C ASP A 131 9.51 -1.93 -9.76
N ALA A 132 10.61 -2.27 -9.08
CA ALA A 132 10.95 -1.70 -7.79
C ALA A 132 11.05 -0.15 -7.83
N ARG A 133 11.48 0.41 -8.96
CA ARG A 133 11.54 1.86 -9.19
C ARG A 133 10.18 2.54 -9.33
N GLU A 134 9.10 1.78 -9.54
CA GLU A 134 7.73 2.30 -9.61
C GLU A 134 7.04 2.29 -8.25
N ILE A 135 7.68 1.73 -7.23
CA ILE A 135 7.14 1.53 -5.90
C ILE A 135 7.81 2.49 -4.90
N GLU A 136 7.02 3.02 -4.01
CA GLU A 136 7.44 3.79 -2.84
C GLU A 136 6.97 3.05 -1.57
N SER A 137 7.91 2.83 -0.64
CA SER A 137 7.60 2.24 0.66
C SER A 137 7.17 3.31 1.64
N ARG A 138 6.08 3.05 2.35
CA ARG A 138 5.57 3.83 3.47
C ARG A 138 5.59 2.98 4.73
N GLN A 139 5.28 3.57 5.88
CA GLN A 139 5.24 2.84 7.14
C GLN A 139 4.10 1.79 7.16
N GLY A 140 4.45 0.54 6.87
CA GLY A 140 3.54 -0.62 6.90
C GLY A 140 2.80 -0.92 5.60
N PHE A 141 2.98 -0.14 4.53
CA PHE A 141 2.40 -0.40 3.22
C PHE A 141 3.29 0.11 2.08
N ALA A 142 2.92 -0.19 0.86
CA ALA A 142 3.58 0.32 -0.34
C ALA A 142 2.56 0.97 -1.27
N VAL A 143 3.00 1.98 -2.02
CA VAL A 143 2.21 2.74 -2.97
C VAL A 143 2.98 2.91 -4.28
N THR A 144 2.31 2.96 -5.42
CA THR A 144 2.98 3.32 -6.68
C THR A 144 3.43 4.78 -6.63
N ARG A 145 4.60 5.06 -7.20
CA ARG A 145 5.06 6.45 -7.33
C ARG A 145 4.04 7.28 -8.12
N ALA A 146 4.01 8.57 -7.85
CA ALA A 146 3.04 9.51 -8.39
C ALA A 146 2.89 9.41 -9.92
N ILE A 147 3.99 9.42 -10.67
CA ILE A 147 3.97 9.33 -12.13
C ILE A 147 3.37 8.01 -12.63
N ARG A 148 3.59 6.88 -11.92
CA ARG A 148 2.99 5.60 -12.23
C ARG A 148 1.49 5.62 -11.94
N ALA A 149 1.05 6.19 -10.81
CA ALA A 149 -0.37 6.33 -10.48
C ALA A 149 -1.13 7.16 -11.53
N VAL A 150 -0.50 8.23 -12.06
CA VAL A 150 -1.06 9.02 -13.18
C VAL A 150 -1.25 8.14 -14.43
N ALA A 151 -0.25 7.34 -14.81
CA ALA A 151 -0.36 6.43 -15.94
C ALA A 151 -1.45 5.37 -15.72
N ASP A 152 -1.56 4.83 -14.49
CA ASP A 152 -2.57 3.84 -14.14
C ASP A 152 -4.01 4.38 -14.33
N VAL A 153 -4.31 5.59 -13.83
CA VAL A 153 -5.64 6.20 -13.99
C VAL A 153 -5.91 6.63 -15.43
N ALA A 154 -4.87 7.04 -16.15
CA ALA A 154 -4.98 7.36 -17.58
C ALA A 154 -5.37 6.12 -18.40
N SER A 155 -4.82 4.94 -18.08
CA SER A 155 -5.15 3.68 -18.76
C SER A 155 -6.60 3.26 -18.57
N LEU A 156 -7.25 3.71 -17.47
CA LEU A 156 -8.67 3.49 -17.20
C LEU A 156 -9.58 4.55 -17.85
N GLY A 157 -9.01 5.56 -18.53
CA GLY A 157 -9.77 6.64 -19.16
C GLY A 157 -10.21 7.74 -18.19
N HIS A 158 -9.65 7.80 -16.98
CA HIS A 158 -9.96 8.83 -15.98
C HIS A 158 -9.18 10.10 -16.28
N THR A 159 -9.58 10.82 -17.35
CA THR A 159 -8.89 11.96 -17.90
C THR A 159 -8.67 13.09 -16.90
N ASP A 160 -9.73 13.46 -16.15
CA ASP A 160 -9.70 14.59 -15.22
C ASP A 160 -8.73 14.35 -14.07
N PHE A 161 -8.74 13.14 -13.49
CA PHE A 161 -7.80 12.76 -12.43
C PHE A 161 -6.36 12.73 -12.93
N ALA A 162 -6.12 12.21 -14.15
CA ALA A 162 -4.78 12.16 -14.72
C ALA A 162 -4.24 13.59 -14.98
N GLU A 163 -5.06 14.48 -15.55
CA GLU A 163 -4.68 15.87 -15.81
C GLU A 163 -4.44 16.65 -14.52
N GLN A 164 -5.35 16.55 -13.55
CA GLN A 164 -5.20 17.20 -12.25
C GLN A 164 -3.93 16.72 -11.54
N ALA A 165 -3.72 15.41 -11.48
CA ALA A 165 -2.59 14.83 -10.78
C ALA A 165 -1.25 15.15 -11.44
N LEU A 166 -1.19 15.17 -12.78
CA LEU A 166 0.03 15.55 -13.49
C LEU A 166 0.36 17.01 -13.25
N ARG A 167 -0.62 17.92 -13.32
CA ARG A 167 -0.47 19.34 -13.06
C ARG A 167 0.00 19.61 -11.62
N GLU A 168 -0.70 19.05 -10.62
CA GLU A 168 -0.33 19.24 -9.22
C GLU A 168 1.01 18.59 -8.88
N GLY A 169 1.27 17.39 -9.42
CA GLY A 169 2.51 16.67 -9.20
C GLY A 169 3.73 17.40 -9.75
N THR A 170 3.63 17.96 -10.94
CA THR A 170 4.71 18.76 -11.55
C THR A 170 4.90 20.09 -10.81
N LYS A 171 3.81 20.79 -10.48
CA LYS A 171 3.84 22.06 -9.73
C LYS A 171 4.50 21.88 -8.36
N ARG A 172 4.22 20.78 -7.65
CA ARG A 172 4.77 20.49 -6.32
C ARG A 172 6.15 19.82 -6.36
N GLY A 173 6.67 19.50 -7.55
CA GLY A 173 7.93 18.76 -7.72
C GLY A 173 7.88 17.29 -7.30
N VAL A 174 6.69 16.73 -7.04
CA VAL A 174 6.49 15.30 -6.75
C VAL A 174 6.68 14.46 -8.01
N ILE A 175 6.32 15.03 -9.16
CA ILE A 175 6.58 14.49 -10.50
C ILE A 175 7.60 15.38 -11.17
N THR A 176 8.74 14.81 -11.56
CA THR A 176 9.80 15.57 -12.23
C THR A 176 9.58 15.61 -13.75
N HIS A 177 10.11 16.64 -14.39
CA HIS A 177 10.09 16.74 -15.86
C HIS A 177 10.70 15.51 -16.54
N GLN A 178 11.80 14.98 -15.99
CA GLN A 178 12.43 13.78 -16.53
C GLN A 178 11.50 12.56 -16.48
N GLN A 179 10.73 12.40 -15.40
CA GLN A 179 9.74 11.33 -15.28
C GLN A 179 8.62 11.44 -16.33
N VAL A 180 8.18 12.66 -16.63
CA VAL A 180 7.19 12.92 -17.71
C VAL A 180 7.76 12.53 -19.08
N LEU A 181 9.00 12.94 -19.37
CA LEU A 181 9.68 12.56 -20.60
C LEU A 181 9.87 11.04 -20.73
N ASP A 182 10.26 10.39 -19.65
CA ASP A 182 10.47 8.93 -19.65
C ASP A 182 9.15 8.17 -19.83
N LEU A 183 8.07 8.65 -19.22
CA LEU A 183 6.74 8.08 -19.42
C LEU A 183 6.29 8.23 -20.87
N ARG A 184 6.43 9.42 -21.45
CA ARG A 184 6.09 9.70 -22.85
C ARG A 184 6.85 8.79 -23.83
N ARG A 185 8.13 8.52 -23.57
CA ARG A 185 8.97 7.63 -24.43
C ARG A 185 8.50 6.18 -24.46
N ARG A 186 7.74 5.73 -23.46
CA ARG A 186 7.18 4.35 -23.44
C ARG A 186 6.19 4.14 -24.59
N GLY A 187 5.39 5.14 -24.96
CA GLY A 187 4.55 5.15 -26.15
C GLY A 187 3.37 4.16 -26.16
N ASP A 188 3.06 3.56 -25.02
CA ASP A 188 1.97 2.59 -24.85
C ASP A 188 0.74 3.21 -24.18
N HIS A 189 0.46 4.49 -24.51
CA HIS A 189 -0.57 5.28 -23.87
C HIS A 189 -1.71 5.65 -24.84
N PRO A 190 -2.92 5.95 -24.34
CA PRO A 190 -3.96 6.56 -25.14
C PRO A 190 -3.50 7.90 -25.75
N GLU A 191 -3.89 8.18 -26.99
CA GLU A 191 -3.46 9.41 -27.72
C GLU A 191 -3.72 10.72 -26.96
N TRP A 192 -4.86 10.80 -26.25
CA TRP A 192 -5.17 11.97 -25.43
C TRP A 192 -4.14 12.17 -24.28
N PHE A 193 -3.63 11.07 -23.73
CA PHE A 193 -2.66 11.12 -22.65
C PHE A 193 -1.27 11.49 -23.18
N ASP A 194 -0.88 11.02 -24.35
CA ASP A 194 0.36 11.46 -25.00
C ASP A 194 0.34 12.97 -25.26
N ARG A 195 -0.79 13.53 -25.71
CA ARG A 195 -0.96 14.99 -25.86
C ARG A 195 -0.87 15.73 -24.52
N LEU A 196 -1.39 15.14 -23.45
CA LEU A 196 -1.27 15.69 -22.11
C LEU A 196 0.19 15.70 -21.64
N LEU A 197 0.91 14.59 -21.79
CA LEU A 197 2.33 14.48 -21.44
C LEU A 197 3.18 15.48 -22.26
N GLU A 198 2.87 15.68 -23.53
CA GLU A 198 3.56 16.66 -24.37
C GLU A 198 3.46 18.08 -23.82
N ARG A 199 2.27 18.49 -23.39
CA ARG A 199 2.07 19.83 -22.78
C ARG A 199 2.89 20.05 -21.51
N HIS A 200 3.13 18.99 -20.74
CA HIS A 200 3.88 19.04 -19.48
C HIS A 200 5.37 18.69 -19.64
N SER A 201 5.81 18.38 -20.86
CA SER A 201 7.20 18.10 -21.19
C SER A 201 7.92 19.26 -21.89
N ARG A 202 7.27 20.42 -21.98
CA ARG A 202 7.85 21.68 -22.47
C ARG A 202 8.24 22.56 -21.27
#